data_8acfb4bf0e6619a2209a10caa764ca55
#
_entry.id   8acfb4bf0e6619a2209a10caa764ca55
#
_cell.length_a   1.000
_cell.length_b   1.000
_cell.length_c   1.000
_cell.angle_alpha   90.00
_cell.angle_beta   90.00
_cell.angle_gamma   90.00
#
_symmetry.space_group_name_H-M   'P 1'
#
loop_
_entity.id
_entity.type
_entity.pdbx_description
1 polymer ?
#
loop_
_entity_poly.entity_id
_entity_poly.type
_entity_poly.pdbx_seq_one_letter_code
_entity_poly.pdbx_strand_id
1 'polypeptide(L)'
;ILQVITEQKEYIKEFKTEKLVSRKEENLFEFDSSLAQVVIGVRRSGKSTICHKVLIEQNIEYAYVNFDDDRMADIRTEDLNTVLSCIYQVYGSDIKYLFIDEIQNVDGWYLFVNRLLRTNVRVFVTGSNAKLLSGELATHLTGRYNEIRLYPFSFSEYCDYHKIDTQSITTKADAERKRAFVEYVNDGGFPEIQSLRNKRVYIQSLIEAILTKDIQKRFKIRNVDTLRKITHHLINNICQEINYDEISKLLGVTDNTVRKYVDYLRQAFLIQSLTKYSYKSKERIRNAKAY
;
A
#
# COMPACT_ATOMS: atom_id res chain seq x y z
N ILE A 1 -21.70 13.76 -1.62
CA ILE A 1 -20.31 14.13 -1.31
C ILE A 1 -20.24 14.78 0.08
N LEU A 2 -20.96 15.88 0.34
CA LEU A 2 -20.91 16.62 1.61
C LEU A 2 -21.18 15.71 2.82
N GLN A 3 -22.26 14.93 2.77
CA GLN A 3 -22.60 13.98 3.84
C GLN A 3 -21.47 12.97 4.09
N VAL A 4 -20.90 12.41 3.02
CA VAL A 4 -19.81 11.43 3.12
C VAL A 4 -18.58 12.02 3.83
N ILE A 5 -18.16 13.23 3.44
CA ILE A 5 -17.02 13.93 4.07
C ILE A 5 -17.32 14.26 5.53
N THR A 6 -18.57 14.61 5.87
CA THR A 6 -18.97 14.85 7.26
C THR A 6 -18.85 13.59 8.12
N GLU A 7 -19.37 12.46 7.64
CA GLU A 7 -19.27 11.17 8.33
C GLU A 7 -17.81 10.69 8.46
N GLN A 8 -17.00 10.89 7.41
CA GLN A 8 -15.57 10.57 7.47
C GLN A 8 -14.83 11.43 8.50
N LYS A 9 -15.21 12.68 8.69
CA LYS A 9 -14.68 13.54 9.77
C LYS A 9 -15.03 13.02 11.16
N GLU A 10 -16.23 12.50 11.36
CA GLU A 10 -16.65 11.90 12.63
C GLU A 10 -15.82 10.64 12.94
N TYR A 11 -15.59 9.80 11.94
CA TYR A 11 -14.73 8.63 12.06
C TYR A 11 -13.33 8.98 12.58
N ILE A 12 -12.71 10.05 12.08
CA ILE A 12 -11.37 10.47 12.52
C ILE A 12 -11.37 10.87 14.00
N LYS A 13 -12.43 11.53 14.51
CA LYS A 13 -12.52 11.93 15.94
C LYS A 13 -12.49 10.74 16.89
N GLU A 14 -12.93 9.57 16.43
CA GLU A 14 -12.94 8.34 17.21
C GLU A 14 -11.65 7.52 17.03
N PHE A 15 -10.77 7.94 16.14
CA PHE A 15 -9.53 7.22 15.82
C PHE A 15 -8.53 7.33 16.99
N LYS A 16 -8.12 6.17 17.53
CA LYS A 16 -7.21 6.07 18.67
C LYS A 16 -5.85 5.54 18.23
N THR A 17 -4.80 6.22 18.64
CA THR A 17 -3.40 5.85 18.30
C THR A 17 -2.73 5.01 19.37
N GLU A 18 -3.22 5.02 20.62
CA GLU A 18 -2.57 4.45 21.81
C GLU A 18 -2.23 2.96 21.73
N LYS A 19 -2.94 2.21 20.87
CA LYS A 19 -2.74 0.76 20.69
C LYS A 19 -2.04 0.41 19.38
N LEU A 20 -1.63 1.41 18.61
CA LEU A 20 -1.00 1.19 17.32
C LEU A 20 0.50 0.94 17.49
N VAL A 21 1.01 -0.04 16.78
CA VAL A 21 2.45 -0.31 16.72
C VAL A 21 3.15 0.84 16.01
N SER A 22 4.27 1.28 16.57
CA SER A 22 5.13 2.26 15.90
C SER A 22 5.84 1.63 14.72
N ARG A 23 5.84 2.35 13.61
CA ARG A 23 6.44 1.92 12.35
C ARG A 23 7.70 2.74 12.09
N LYS A 24 8.75 2.08 11.61
CA LYS A 24 9.99 2.77 11.23
C LYS A 24 9.76 3.83 10.15
N GLU A 25 8.76 3.65 9.32
CA GLU A 25 8.37 4.57 8.25
C GLU A 25 7.79 5.89 8.78
N GLU A 26 7.37 5.98 10.04
CA GLU A 26 6.91 7.23 10.67
C GLU A 26 7.96 8.34 10.61
N ASN A 27 9.24 7.97 10.69
CA ASN A 27 10.36 8.90 10.60
C ASN A 27 10.63 9.44 9.18
N LEU A 28 9.95 8.92 8.17
CA LEU A 28 10.10 9.34 6.78
C LEU A 28 9.13 10.46 6.38
N PHE A 29 8.18 10.82 7.24
CA PHE A 29 7.23 11.89 6.97
C PHE A 29 7.86 13.27 7.16
N GLU A 30 7.65 14.15 6.20
CA GLU A 30 8.14 15.54 6.19
C GLU A 30 6.94 16.49 6.27
N PHE A 31 6.56 16.91 7.48
CA PHE A 31 5.33 17.70 7.71
C PHE A 31 5.42 19.13 7.17
N ASP A 32 6.60 19.74 7.18
CA ASP A 32 6.83 21.11 6.71
C ASP A 32 7.21 21.20 5.23
N SER A 33 7.36 20.04 4.58
CA SER A 33 7.75 19.97 3.17
C SER A 33 6.62 20.45 2.24
N SER A 34 6.99 21.06 1.13
CA SER A 34 6.06 21.37 0.03
C SER A 34 5.78 20.15 -0.86
N LEU A 35 6.39 19.00 -0.57
CA LEU A 35 6.19 17.75 -1.29
C LEU A 35 4.95 17.03 -0.79
N ALA A 36 4.19 16.40 -1.70
CA ALA A 36 3.13 15.47 -1.31
C ALA A 36 3.74 14.26 -0.60
N GLN A 37 3.23 13.90 0.57
CA GLN A 37 3.62 12.69 1.27
C GLN A 37 2.80 11.51 0.73
N VAL A 38 3.42 10.62 -0.03
CA VAL A 38 2.73 9.55 -0.77
C VAL A 38 3.06 8.19 -0.14
N VAL A 39 2.09 7.63 0.58
CA VAL A 39 2.24 6.33 1.24
C VAL A 39 1.65 5.22 0.36
N ILE A 40 2.49 4.31 -0.03
CA ILE A 40 2.14 3.21 -0.92
C ILE A 40 2.50 1.87 -0.28
N GLY A 41 1.85 0.81 -0.73
CA GLY A 41 2.09 -0.54 -0.25
C GLY A 41 0.90 -1.44 -0.51
N VAL A 42 1.05 -2.71 -0.21
CA VAL A 42 0.00 -3.70 -0.44
C VAL A 42 -1.30 -3.32 0.30
N ARG A 43 -2.43 -3.73 -0.23
CA ARG A 43 -3.74 -3.59 0.44
C ARG A 43 -3.65 -4.15 1.87
N ARG A 44 -4.23 -3.45 2.86
CA ARG A 44 -4.23 -3.84 4.29
C ARG A 44 -2.87 -3.82 5.00
N SER A 45 -1.86 -3.13 4.47
CA SER A 45 -0.57 -2.93 5.17
C SER A 45 -0.61 -1.86 6.26
N GLY A 46 -1.70 -1.10 6.38
CA GLY A 46 -1.87 -0.04 7.39
C GLY A 46 -1.53 1.37 6.89
N LYS A 47 -1.59 1.63 5.57
CA LYS A 47 -1.27 2.94 4.97
C LYS A 47 -2.09 4.10 5.55
N SER A 48 -3.41 3.96 5.56
CA SER A 48 -4.30 4.98 6.11
C SER A 48 -4.06 5.15 7.61
N THR A 49 -3.84 4.04 8.31
CA THR A 49 -3.56 4.02 9.76
C THR A 49 -2.30 4.81 10.12
N ILE A 50 -1.19 4.62 9.40
CA ILE A 50 0.05 5.36 9.68
C ILE A 50 -0.12 6.85 9.39
N CYS A 51 -0.83 7.24 8.30
CA CYS A 51 -1.10 8.64 8.01
C CYS A 51 -1.91 9.31 9.14
N HIS A 52 -3.00 8.68 9.58
CA HIS A 52 -3.77 9.19 10.72
C HIS A 52 -2.92 9.26 11.98
N LYS A 53 -2.16 8.20 12.30
CA LYS A 53 -1.31 8.14 13.49
C LYS A 53 -0.33 9.31 13.53
N VAL A 54 0.48 9.50 12.49
CA VAL A 54 1.51 10.54 12.48
C VAL A 54 0.91 11.95 12.54
N LEU A 55 -0.21 12.21 11.86
CA LEU A 55 -0.87 13.51 11.90
C LEU A 55 -1.45 13.81 13.30
N ILE A 56 -2.07 12.83 13.95
CA ILE A 56 -2.64 12.97 15.29
C ILE A 56 -1.53 13.15 16.34
N GLU A 57 -0.46 12.34 16.29
CA GLU A 57 0.64 12.41 17.26
C GLU A 57 1.44 13.72 17.16
N GLN A 58 1.46 14.34 15.98
CA GLN A 58 2.02 15.69 15.77
C GLN A 58 1.04 16.82 16.13
N ASN A 59 -0.16 16.50 16.65
CA ASN A 59 -1.23 17.46 16.91
C ASN A 59 -1.59 18.35 15.71
N ILE A 60 -1.54 17.78 14.50
CA ILE A 60 -1.87 18.47 13.26
C ILE A 60 -3.37 18.34 13.00
N GLU A 61 -4.05 19.48 12.85
CA GLU A 61 -5.41 19.50 12.31
C GLU A 61 -5.37 19.31 10.80
N TYR A 62 -6.12 18.34 10.29
CA TYR A 62 -6.17 18.00 8.87
C TYR A 62 -7.58 17.70 8.38
N ALA A 63 -7.83 18.01 7.13
CA ALA A 63 -9.00 17.56 6.42
C ALA A 63 -8.74 16.15 5.85
N TYR A 64 -9.80 15.35 5.73
CA TYR A 64 -9.72 13.97 5.26
C TYR A 64 -10.80 13.65 4.23
N VAL A 65 -10.42 12.92 3.21
CA VAL A 65 -11.35 12.32 2.25
C VAL A 65 -10.84 10.95 1.81
N ASN A 66 -11.74 9.95 1.81
CA ASN A 66 -11.46 8.59 1.36
C ASN A 66 -12.26 8.28 0.09
N PHE A 67 -11.56 7.93 -0.98
CA PHE A 67 -12.13 7.56 -2.26
C PHE A 67 -12.38 6.03 -2.43
N ASP A 68 -12.16 5.21 -1.38
CA ASP A 68 -12.60 3.80 -1.36
C ASP A 68 -14.03 3.65 -0.79
N ASP A 69 -14.68 4.76 -0.39
CA ASP A 69 -16.10 4.79 -0.02
C ASP A 69 -16.95 4.53 -1.29
N ASP A 70 -17.87 3.59 -1.22
CA ASP A 70 -18.72 3.20 -2.36
C ASP A 70 -19.57 4.35 -2.91
N ARG A 71 -19.95 5.29 -2.06
CA ARG A 71 -20.69 6.51 -2.44
C ARG A 71 -19.83 7.53 -3.21
N MET A 72 -18.51 7.32 -3.22
CA MET A 72 -17.54 8.12 -3.97
C MET A 72 -17.05 7.41 -5.25
N ALA A 73 -17.59 6.22 -5.55
CA ALA A 73 -17.12 5.37 -6.66
C ALA A 73 -17.27 5.99 -8.05
N ASP A 74 -18.24 6.89 -8.24
CA ASP A 74 -18.51 7.56 -9.51
C ASP A 74 -17.79 8.93 -9.66
N ILE A 75 -16.99 9.35 -8.68
CA ILE A 75 -16.25 10.61 -8.72
C ILE A 75 -15.23 10.60 -9.85
N ARG A 76 -15.28 11.66 -10.68
CA ARG A 76 -14.35 11.87 -11.79
C ARG A 76 -13.45 13.07 -11.52
N THR A 77 -12.46 13.28 -12.38
CA THR A 77 -11.54 14.42 -12.31
C THR A 77 -12.27 15.76 -12.23
N GLU A 78 -13.36 15.92 -12.98
CA GLU A 78 -14.20 17.12 -13.04
C GLU A 78 -14.92 17.42 -11.71
N ASP A 79 -15.24 16.37 -10.93
CA ASP A 79 -15.92 16.49 -9.64
C ASP A 79 -14.99 16.88 -8.49
N LEU A 80 -13.66 16.78 -8.67
CA LEU A 80 -12.69 17.06 -7.61
C LEU A 80 -12.75 18.50 -7.09
N ASN A 81 -13.25 19.43 -7.89
CA ASN A 81 -13.50 20.79 -7.41
C ASN A 81 -14.71 20.87 -6.47
N THR A 82 -15.76 20.12 -6.76
CA THR A 82 -16.92 19.97 -5.88
C THR A 82 -16.53 19.28 -4.57
N VAL A 83 -15.70 18.22 -4.64
CA VAL A 83 -15.13 17.56 -3.45
C VAL A 83 -14.38 18.58 -2.59
N LEU A 84 -13.51 19.40 -3.18
CA LEU A 84 -12.77 20.44 -2.45
C LEU A 84 -13.70 21.46 -1.79
N SER A 85 -14.73 21.89 -2.50
CA SER A 85 -15.75 22.80 -1.94
C SER A 85 -16.46 22.19 -0.73
N CYS A 86 -16.81 20.91 -0.79
CA CYS A 86 -17.39 20.19 0.35
C CYS A 86 -16.40 20.06 1.52
N ILE A 87 -15.11 19.81 1.22
CA ILE A 87 -14.06 19.78 2.24
C ILE A 87 -13.99 21.14 2.97
N TYR A 88 -13.99 22.26 2.24
CA TYR A 88 -14.00 23.60 2.85
C TYR A 88 -15.27 23.89 3.68
N GLN A 89 -16.43 23.38 3.28
CA GLN A 89 -17.66 23.51 4.06
C GLN A 89 -17.57 22.74 5.39
N VAL A 90 -16.92 21.57 5.42
CA VAL A 90 -16.84 20.70 6.61
C VAL A 90 -15.70 21.08 7.55
N TYR A 91 -14.55 21.49 6.99
CA TYR A 91 -13.32 21.74 7.76
C TYR A 91 -12.93 23.21 7.87
N GLY A 92 -13.58 24.10 7.10
CA GLY A 92 -13.21 25.51 6.97
C GLY A 92 -12.30 25.77 5.76
N SER A 93 -12.19 27.03 5.37
CA SER A 93 -11.42 27.46 4.19
C SER A 93 -9.91 27.46 4.42
N ASP A 94 -9.45 27.48 5.68
CA ASP A 94 -8.04 27.68 6.05
C ASP A 94 -7.31 26.38 6.35
N ILE A 95 -7.72 25.28 5.69
CA ILE A 95 -7.06 23.98 5.83
C ILE A 95 -5.61 24.08 5.38
N LYS A 96 -4.69 23.65 6.25
CA LYS A 96 -3.25 23.55 5.95
C LYS A 96 -2.83 22.16 5.51
N TYR A 97 -3.51 21.15 6.02
CA TYR A 97 -3.21 19.73 5.74
C TYR A 97 -4.45 19.03 5.21
N LEU A 98 -4.25 18.26 4.14
CA LEU A 98 -5.29 17.44 3.53
C LEU A 98 -4.76 16.01 3.33
N PHE A 99 -5.42 15.07 3.97
CA PHE A 99 -5.17 13.64 3.75
C PHE A 99 -6.22 13.07 2.80
N ILE A 100 -5.74 12.55 1.68
CA ILE A 100 -6.53 11.96 0.60
C ILE A 100 -6.21 10.46 0.53
N ASP A 101 -7.16 9.63 0.93
CA ASP A 101 -7.00 8.19 1.00
C ASP A 101 -7.50 7.51 -0.27
N GLU A 102 -6.73 6.53 -0.78
CA GLU A 102 -7.00 5.73 -1.99
C GLU A 102 -7.33 6.58 -3.24
N ILE A 103 -6.58 7.68 -3.43
CA ILE A 103 -6.82 8.69 -4.49
C ILE A 103 -6.75 8.10 -5.91
N GLN A 104 -6.04 6.98 -6.12
CA GLN A 104 -5.94 6.33 -7.42
C GLN A 104 -7.28 5.80 -7.95
N ASN A 105 -8.33 5.82 -7.14
CA ASN A 105 -9.69 5.51 -7.59
C ASN A 105 -10.27 6.60 -8.49
N VAL A 106 -9.66 7.79 -8.54
CA VAL A 106 -10.06 8.90 -9.42
C VAL A 106 -9.03 9.09 -10.53
N ASP A 107 -9.44 8.96 -11.78
CA ASP A 107 -8.56 9.23 -12.91
C ASP A 107 -8.11 10.71 -12.92
N GLY A 108 -6.86 10.98 -13.31
CA GLY A 108 -6.32 12.35 -13.38
C GLY A 108 -6.14 13.06 -12.04
N TRP A 109 -6.23 12.35 -10.92
CA TRP A 109 -6.08 12.87 -9.55
C TRP A 109 -4.83 13.72 -9.33
N TYR A 110 -3.76 13.45 -10.04
CA TYR A 110 -2.49 14.19 -9.94
C TYR A 110 -2.61 15.67 -10.32
N LEU A 111 -3.56 16.03 -11.21
CA LEU A 111 -3.84 17.42 -11.54
C LEU A 111 -4.39 18.17 -10.32
N PHE A 112 -5.25 17.51 -9.56
CA PHE A 112 -5.82 18.03 -8.32
C PHE A 112 -4.75 18.21 -7.25
N VAL A 113 -3.92 17.19 -6.99
CA VAL A 113 -2.82 17.26 -6.03
C VAL A 113 -1.83 18.38 -6.41
N ASN A 114 -1.41 18.47 -7.67
CA ASN A 114 -0.55 19.56 -8.13
C ASN A 114 -1.14 20.96 -7.88
N ARG A 115 -2.46 21.10 -8.04
CA ARG A 115 -3.16 22.36 -7.74
C ARG A 115 -3.10 22.68 -6.25
N LEU A 116 -3.37 21.72 -5.39
CA LEU A 116 -3.30 21.87 -3.93
C LEU A 116 -1.90 22.27 -3.46
N LEU A 117 -0.87 21.61 -3.96
CA LEU A 117 0.53 21.94 -3.63
C LEU A 117 0.90 23.39 -4.00
N ARG A 118 0.30 23.96 -5.06
CA ARG A 118 0.52 25.37 -5.46
C ARG A 118 -0.17 26.36 -4.51
N THR A 119 -1.17 25.92 -3.78
CA THR A 119 -1.90 26.73 -2.78
C THR A 119 -1.38 26.54 -1.37
N ASN A 120 -0.18 25.99 -1.21
CA ASN A 120 0.49 25.70 0.06
C ASN A 120 -0.27 24.74 1.01
N VAL A 121 -1.19 23.94 0.47
CA VAL A 121 -1.79 22.83 1.22
C VAL A 121 -0.78 21.68 1.27
N ARG A 122 -0.51 21.19 2.46
CA ARG A 122 0.30 19.97 2.68
C ARG A 122 -0.57 18.76 2.41
N VAL A 123 -0.17 17.96 1.44
CA VAL A 123 -0.99 16.85 0.94
C VAL A 123 -0.39 15.52 1.35
N PHE A 124 -1.20 14.69 2.01
CA PHE A 124 -0.92 13.30 2.31
C PHE A 124 -1.80 12.44 1.40
N VAL A 125 -1.23 11.44 0.77
CA VAL A 125 -1.92 10.60 -0.19
C VAL A 125 -1.60 9.14 0.11
N THR A 126 -2.59 8.27 0.07
CA THR A 126 -2.35 6.83 0.07
C THR A 126 -2.77 6.17 -1.22
N GLY A 127 -2.18 5.02 -1.47
CA GLY A 127 -2.61 4.15 -2.56
C GLY A 127 -2.08 2.73 -2.45
N SER A 128 -2.95 1.77 -2.79
CA SER A 128 -2.63 0.34 -2.74
C SER A 128 -1.83 -0.16 -3.95
N ASN A 129 -1.30 0.73 -4.78
CA ASN A 129 -0.70 0.34 -6.05
C ASN A 129 0.58 1.11 -6.40
N ALA A 130 1.58 0.36 -6.90
CA ALA A 130 2.84 0.89 -7.43
C ALA A 130 2.69 1.68 -8.74
N LYS A 131 1.51 1.72 -9.38
CA LYS A 131 1.29 2.63 -10.53
C LYS A 131 1.29 4.10 -10.13
N LEU A 132 0.99 4.38 -8.87
CA LEU A 132 1.37 5.65 -8.24
C LEU A 132 2.89 5.88 -8.34
N LEU A 133 3.70 4.81 -8.46
CA LEU A 133 5.16 4.85 -8.46
C LEU A 133 5.82 4.94 -9.83
N SER A 134 5.39 4.14 -10.80
CA SER A 134 6.25 3.83 -11.96
C SER A 134 6.05 4.72 -13.18
N GLY A 135 5.01 5.54 -13.21
CA GLY A 135 4.72 6.37 -14.38
C GLY A 135 3.98 7.66 -14.04
N GLU A 136 2.93 7.59 -13.23
CA GLU A 136 2.08 8.75 -12.97
C GLU A 136 2.72 9.73 -11.98
N LEU A 137 3.29 9.26 -10.87
CA LEU A 137 4.00 10.15 -9.93
C LEU A 137 5.24 10.77 -10.55
N ALA A 138 6.12 9.97 -11.13
CA ALA A 138 7.34 10.46 -11.72
C ALA A 138 7.06 11.41 -12.90
N THR A 139 6.03 11.11 -13.71
CA THR A 139 5.69 11.89 -14.90
C THR A 139 4.83 13.11 -14.56
N HIS A 140 3.89 13.00 -13.63
CA HIS A 140 2.87 14.01 -13.42
C HIS A 140 3.09 14.87 -12.17
N LEU A 141 3.65 14.34 -11.10
CA LEU A 141 4.07 15.14 -9.94
C LEU A 141 5.49 15.70 -10.10
N THR A 142 6.24 15.26 -11.11
CA THR A 142 7.54 15.83 -11.51
C THR A 142 8.49 16.09 -10.34
N GLY A 143 8.67 15.10 -9.46
CA GLY A 143 9.54 15.19 -8.29
C GLY A 143 8.97 15.96 -7.10
N ARG A 144 7.68 16.33 -7.11
CA ARG A 144 7.03 17.03 -5.99
C ARG A 144 6.38 16.08 -5.00
N TYR A 145 7.02 14.95 -4.70
CA TYR A 145 6.51 13.98 -3.74
C TYR A 145 7.64 13.32 -2.96
N ASN A 146 7.33 12.95 -1.74
CA ASN A 146 8.11 12.07 -0.88
C ASN A 146 7.39 10.72 -0.84
N GLU A 147 8.07 9.65 -1.26
CA GLU A 147 7.49 8.31 -1.34
C GLU A 147 7.83 7.50 -0.10
N ILE A 148 6.79 7.01 0.57
CA ILE A 148 6.91 6.16 1.74
C ILE A 148 6.30 4.80 1.41
N ARG A 149 7.14 3.75 1.39
CA ARG A 149 6.69 2.37 1.13
C ARG A 149 6.39 1.66 2.43
N LEU A 150 5.14 1.27 2.62
CA LEU A 150 4.69 0.56 3.80
C LEU A 150 4.41 -0.91 3.48
N TYR A 151 5.16 -1.79 4.12
CA TYR A 151 4.96 -3.23 4.08
C TYR A 151 4.11 -3.72 5.27
N PRO A 152 3.61 -4.97 5.26
CA PRO A 152 3.14 -5.62 6.48
C PRO A 152 4.19 -5.56 7.60
N PHE A 153 3.81 -5.83 8.83
CA PHE A 153 4.76 -5.80 9.97
C PHE A 153 6.02 -6.60 9.69
N SER A 154 7.16 -5.99 9.94
CA SER A 154 8.43 -6.71 10.11
C SER A 154 8.37 -7.60 11.36
N PHE A 155 9.30 -8.51 11.52
CA PHE A 155 9.34 -9.36 12.72
C PHE A 155 9.53 -8.52 14.01
N SER A 156 10.26 -7.42 13.95
CA SER A 156 10.39 -6.50 15.09
C SER A 156 9.03 -5.89 15.48
N GLU A 157 8.30 -5.34 14.51
CA GLU A 157 6.97 -4.77 14.72
C GLU A 157 5.94 -5.82 15.15
N TYR A 158 6.08 -7.06 14.67
CA TYR A 158 5.30 -8.21 15.16
C TYR A 158 5.58 -8.48 16.65
N CYS A 159 6.86 -8.46 17.06
CA CYS A 159 7.25 -8.61 18.46
C CYS A 159 6.67 -7.48 19.32
N ASP A 160 6.73 -6.23 18.85
CA ASP A 160 6.16 -5.08 19.56
C ASP A 160 4.65 -5.22 19.73
N TYR A 161 3.94 -5.64 18.68
CA TYR A 161 2.50 -5.91 18.72
C TYR A 161 2.12 -6.97 19.78
N HIS A 162 2.88 -8.07 19.81
CA HIS A 162 2.66 -9.19 20.73
C HIS A 162 3.36 -9.02 22.08
N LYS A 163 4.06 -7.87 22.31
CA LYS A 163 4.81 -7.56 23.54
C LYS A 163 5.86 -8.60 23.89
N ILE A 164 6.54 -9.10 22.87
CA ILE A 164 7.63 -10.07 22.99
C ILE A 164 8.93 -9.33 23.28
N ASP A 165 9.63 -9.72 24.33
CA ASP A 165 10.89 -9.10 24.72
C ASP A 165 12.00 -9.42 23.70
N THR A 166 12.42 -8.37 22.97
CA THR A 166 13.50 -8.46 21.98
C THR A 166 14.87 -8.09 22.53
N GLN A 167 14.96 -7.56 23.75
CA GLN A 167 16.20 -7.03 24.32
C GLN A 167 16.88 -8.03 25.28
N SER A 168 16.11 -8.83 25.98
CA SER A 168 16.68 -9.80 26.94
C SER A 168 17.48 -10.91 26.25
N ILE A 169 18.64 -11.23 26.81
CA ILE A 169 19.53 -12.32 26.34
C ILE A 169 19.33 -13.65 27.09
N THR A 170 18.27 -13.76 27.89
CA THR A 170 18.00 -15.00 28.64
C THR A 170 17.55 -16.13 27.71
N THR A 171 17.85 -17.38 28.09
CA THR A 171 17.42 -18.60 27.36
C THR A 171 15.91 -18.63 27.16
N LYS A 172 15.14 -18.15 28.17
CA LYS A 172 13.67 -18.07 28.08
C LYS A 172 13.22 -17.11 27.01
N ALA A 173 13.77 -15.88 26.99
CA ALA A 173 13.41 -14.87 26.01
C ALA A 173 13.84 -15.31 24.59
N ASP A 174 14.98 -15.97 24.44
CA ASP A 174 15.43 -16.52 23.16
C ASP A 174 14.48 -17.62 22.64
N ALA A 175 14.04 -18.52 23.51
CA ALA A 175 13.07 -19.55 23.15
C ALA A 175 11.70 -18.96 22.75
N GLU A 176 11.25 -17.92 23.43
CA GLU A 176 10.03 -17.18 23.11
C GLU A 176 10.12 -16.50 21.75
N ARG A 177 11.22 -15.79 21.46
CA ARG A 177 11.46 -15.18 20.14
C ARG A 177 11.50 -16.19 19.02
N LYS A 178 12.16 -17.34 19.22
CA LYS A 178 12.21 -18.42 18.22
C LYS A 178 10.82 -18.96 17.91
N ARG A 179 9.99 -19.18 18.93
CA ARG A 179 8.60 -19.60 18.73
C ARG A 179 7.81 -18.53 17.97
N ALA A 180 7.91 -17.29 18.40
CA ALA A 180 7.25 -16.16 17.73
C ALA A 180 7.68 -16.00 16.27
N PHE A 181 8.96 -16.24 15.97
CA PHE A 181 9.44 -16.20 14.59
C PHE A 181 8.80 -17.29 13.71
N VAL A 182 8.63 -18.50 14.23
CA VAL A 182 7.93 -19.58 13.52
C VAL A 182 6.47 -19.21 13.28
N GLU A 183 5.79 -18.64 14.29
CA GLU A 183 4.41 -18.14 14.15
C GLU A 183 4.32 -17.02 13.10
N TYR A 184 5.22 -16.03 13.16
CA TYR A 184 5.29 -14.94 12.19
C TYR A 184 5.50 -15.43 10.74
N VAL A 185 6.39 -16.41 10.53
CA VAL A 185 6.63 -16.98 9.19
C VAL A 185 5.38 -17.72 8.66
N ASN A 186 4.65 -18.40 9.54
CA ASN A 186 3.44 -19.14 9.14
C ASN A 186 2.23 -18.23 8.91
N ASP A 187 2.06 -17.21 9.73
CA ASP A 187 0.87 -16.36 9.76
C ASP A 187 1.03 -15.08 8.93
N GLY A 188 2.27 -14.61 8.77
CA GLY A 188 2.60 -13.35 8.10
C GLY A 188 2.44 -12.11 8.97
N GLY A 189 2.87 -10.97 8.41
CA GLY A 189 2.95 -9.69 9.12
C GLY A 189 1.79 -8.72 8.87
N PHE A 190 0.67 -9.11 8.26
CA PHE A 190 -0.44 -8.18 8.08
C PHE A 190 -1.01 -7.76 9.44
N PRO A 191 -1.17 -6.42 9.72
CA PRO A 191 -1.63 -5.95 11.03
C PRO A 191 -2.96 -6.56 11.47
N GLU A 192 -3.93 -6.59 10.57
CA GLU A 192 -5.29 -7.07 10.85
C GLU A 192 -5.34 -8.56 11.19
N ILE A 193 -4.47 -9.36 10.59
CA ILE A 193 -4.44 -10.82 10.80
C ILE A 193 -4.01 -11.18 12.24
N GLN A 194 -3.28 -10.29 12.92
CA GLN A 194 -2.73 -10.57 14.24
C GLN A 194 -3.84 -10.80 15.29
N SER A 195 -5.01 -10.20 15.10
CA SER A 195 -6.17 -10.33 15.99
C SER A 195 -7.17 -11.42 15.56
N LEU A 196 -6.98 -12.04 14.38
CA LEU A 196 -7.94 -12.98 13.80
C LEU A 196 -7.68 -14.42 14.23
N ARG A 197 -8.76 -15.18 14.46
CA ARG A 197 -8.67 -16.63 14.70
C ARG A 197 -8.45 -17.42 13.41
N ASN A 198 -9.13 -17.04 12.33
CA ASN A 198 -9.07 -17.75 11.05
C ASN A 198 -8.22 -17.01 10.03
N LYS A 199 -6.92 -16.97 10.29
CA LYS A 199 -5.93 -16.24 9.50
C LYS A 199 -5.86 -16.69 8.04
N ARG A 200 -5.97 -18.00 7.80
CA ARG A 200 -5.86 -18.57 6.45
C ARG A 200 -6.99 -18.10 5.53
N VAL A 201 -8.23 -18.10 6.01
CA VAL A 201 -9.37 -17.62 5.22
C VAL A 201 -9.24 -16.13 4.91
N TYR A 202 -8.76 -15.35 5.87
CA TYR A 202 -8.48 -13.93 5.66
C TYR A 202 -7.45 -13.70 4.56
N ILE A 203 -6.31 -14.41 4.59
CA ILE A 203 -5.25 -14.27 3.57
C ILE A 203 -5.80 -14.66 2.19
N GLN A 204 -6.55 -15.76 2.08
CA GLN A 204 -7.17 -16.16 0.81
C GLN A 204 -8.10 -15.06 0.27
N SER A 205 -8.94 -14.51 1.12
CA SER A 205 -9.85 -13.41 0.76
C SER A 205 -9.08 -12.13 0.37
N LEU A 206 -7.97 -11.85 1.05
CA LEU A 206 -7.11 -10.70 0.74
C LEU A 206 -6.43 -10.87 -0.63
N ILE A 207 -5.88 -12.03 -0.92
CA ILE A 207 -5.28 -12.34 -2.23
C ILE A 207 -6.33 -12.16 -3.33
N GLU A 208 -7.53 -12.73 -3.18
CA GLU A 208 -8.62 -12.56 -4.15
C GLU A 208 -9.03 -11.09 -4.31
N ALA A 209 -9.08 -10.32 -3.24
CA ALA A 209 -9.37 -8.88 -3.31
C ALA A 209 -8.29 -8.12 -4.09
N ILE A 210 -7.01 -8.44 -3.89
CA ILE A 210 -5.90 -7.85 -4.64
C ILE A 210 -6.02 -8.22 -6.13
N LEU A 211 -6.23 -9.50 -6.45
CA LEU A 211 -6.34 -9.97 -7.83
C LEU A 211 -7.53 -9.33 -8.56
N THR A 212 -8.67 -9.18 -7.90
CA THR A 212 -9.90 -8.67 -8.52
C THR A 212 -9.98 -7.14 -8.51
N LYS A 213 -9.77 -6.49 -7.37
CA LYS A 213 -9.92 -5.04 -7.22
C LYS A 213 -8.69 -4.28 -7.71
N ASP A 214 -7.49 -4.70 -7.27
CA ASP A 214 -6.27 -3.93 -7.52
C ASP A 214 -5.62 -4.28 -8.87
N ILE A 215 -5.87 -5.50 -9.41
CA ILE A 215 -5.28 -5.93 -10.68
C ILE A 215 -6.32 -6.04 -11.79
N GLN A 216 -7.32 -6.93 -11.67
CA GLN A 216 -8.27 -7.20 -12.74
C GLN A 216 -9.04 -5.96 -13.19
N LYS A 217 -9.69 -5.27 -12.25
CA LYS A 217 -10.50 -4.06 -12.55
C LYS A 217 -9.64 -2.99 -13.21
N ARG A 218 -8.44 -2.78 -12.70
CA ARG A 218 -7.53 -1.74 -13.15
C ARG A 218 -6.93 -1.98 -14.53
N PHE A 219 -6.39 -3.18 -14.77
CA PHE A 219 -5.75 -3.53 -16.05
C PHE A 219 -6.74 -4.10 -17.06
N LYS A 220 -8.04 -4.08 -16.72
CA LYS A 220 -9.14 -4.59 -17.57
C LYS A 220 -8.86 -6.01 -18.07
N ILE A 221 -8.37 -6.88 -17.16
CA ILE A 221 -8.00 -8.26 -17.48
C ILE A 221 -9.27 -9.06 -17.76
N ARG A 222 -9.33 -9.68 -18.95
CA ARG A 222 -10.46 -10.53 -19.34
C ARG A 222 -10.37 -11.93 -18.75
N ASN A 223 -9.17 -12.51 -18.70
CA ASN A 223 -8.93 -13.86 -18.20
C ASN A 223 -8.28 -13.84 -16.81
N VAL A 224 -9.10 -13.74 -15.77
CA VAL A 224 -8.66 -13.73 -14.37
C VAL A 224 -8.15 -15.09 -13.93
N ASP A 225 -8.64 -16.17 -14.53
CA ASP A 225 -8.24 -17.53 -14.19
C ASP A 225 -6.75 -17.77 -14.46
N THR A 226 -6.26 -17.27 -15.60
CA THR A 226 -4.83 -17.30 -15.90
C THR A 226 -4.01 -16.50 -14.87
N LEU A 227 -4.50 -15.34 -14.45
CA LEU A 227 -3.84 -14.54 -13.42
C LEU A 227 -3.76 -15.32 -12.09
N ARG A 228 -4.86 -15.98 -11.67
CA ARG A 228 -4.87 -16.84 -10.48
C ARG A 228 -3.86 -17.97 -10.58
N LYS A 229 -3.83 -18.69 -11.69
CA LYS A 229 -2.90 -19.79 -11.92
C LYS A 229 -1.44 -19.34 -11.84
N ILE A 230 -1.09 -18.19 -12.46
CA ILE A 230 0.24 -17.61 -12.36
C ILE A 230 0.55 -17.26 -10.91
N THR A 231 -0.38 -16.61 -10.20
CA THR A 231 -0.20 -16.24 -8.79
C THR A 231 0.05 -17.47 -7.91
N HIS A 232 -0.75 -18.53 -8.07
CA HIS A 232 -0.55 -19.79 -7.35
C HIS A 232 0.80 -20.43 -7.66
N HIS A 233 1.21 -20.43 -8.94
CA HIS A 233 2.52 -20.96 -9.32
C HIS A 233 3.65 -20.20 -8.62
N LEU A 234 3.59 -18.87 -8.58
CA LEU A 234 4.60 -18.03 -7.93
C LEU A 234 4.64 -18.21 -6.41
N ILE A 235 3.48 -18.29 -5.76
CA ILE A 235 3.38 -18.53 -4.31
C ILE A 235 3.99 -19.89 -3.94
N ASN A 236 3.77 -20.92 -4.74
CA ASN A 236 4.32 -22.27 -4.49
C ASN A 236 5.82 -22.37 -4.79
N ASN A 237 6.39 -21.42 -5.53
CA ASN A 237 7.79 -21.38 -5.94
C ASN A 237 8.49 -20.11 -5.44
N ILE A 238 8.20 -19.69 -4.20
CA ILE A 238 8.84 -18.53 -3.57
C ILE A 238 10.36 -18.69 -3.54
N CYS A 239 11.07 -17.60 -3.82
CA CYS A 239 12.53 -17.53 -3.88
C CYS A 239 13.20 -18.40 -4.96
N GLN A 240 12.42 -18.92 -5.91
CA GLN A 240 12.97 -19.61 -7.08
C GLN A 240 13.08 -18.67 -8.29
N GLU A 241 13.91 -19.06 -9.23
CA GLU A 241 14.05 -18.33 -10.49
C GLU A 241 12.81 -18.52 -11.38
N ILE A 242 12.22 -17.41 -11.86
CA ILE A 242 11.07 -17.51 -12.75
C ILE A 242 11.52 -17.80 -14.19
N ASN A 243 11.03 -18.91 -14.70
CA ASN A 243 11.11 -19.25 -16.12
C ASN A 243 9.77 -18.92 -16.79
N TYR A 244 9.73 -17.77 -17.46
CA TYR A 244 8.51 -17.28 -18.15
C TYR A 244 8.06 -18.20 -19.27
N ASP A 245 9.00 -18.81 -20.00
CA ASP A 245 8.73 -19.74 -21.12
C ASP A 245 8.09 -21.03 -20.59
N GLU A 246 8.58 -21.56 -19.49
CA GLU A 246 8.01 -22.75 -18.83
C GLU A 246 6.57 -22.50 -18.36
N ILE A 247 6.34 -21.39 -17.66
CA ILE A 247 5.00 -20.99 -17.20
C ILE A 247 4.06 -20.79 -18.38
N SER A 248 4.54 -20.20 -19.48
CA SER A 248 3.74 -19.95 -20.67
C SER A 248 3.27 -21.25 -21.33
N LYS A 249 4.17 -22.23 -21.42
CA LYS A 249 3.87 -23.58 -21.95
C LYS A 249 2.90 -24.33 -21.03
N LEU A 250 3.14 -24.28 -19.72
CA LEU A 250 2.29 -24.93 -18.72
C LEU A 250 0.84 -24.44 -18.77
N LEU A 251 0.65 -23.14 -18.98
CA LEU A 251 -0.68 -22.52 -18.94
C LEU A 251 -1.31 -22.29 -20.33
N GLY A 252 -0.61 -22.62 -21.41
CA GLY A 252 -1.09 -22.42 -22.77
C GLY A 252 -1.30 -20.96 -23.14
N VAL A 253 -0.46 -20.05 -22.63
CA VAL A 253 -0.50 -18.61 -22.90
C VAL A 253 0.83 -18.12 -23.47
N THR A 254 0.89 -16.89 -23.96
CA THR A 254 2.14 -16.34 -24.45
C THR A 254 3.07 -15.91 -23.32
N ASP A 255 4.39 -16.00 -23.54
CA ASP A 255 5.41 -15.48 -22.61
C ASP A 255 5.17 -14.01 -22.24
N ASN A 256 4.76 -13.20 -23.21
CA ASN A 256 4.42 -11.80 -22.98
C ASN A 256 3.23 -11.63 -22.02
N THR A 257 2.24 -12.52 -22.06
CA THR A 257 1.12 -12.52 -21.10
C THR A 257 1.59 -12.84 -19.69
N VAL A 258 2.48 -13.83 -19.54
CA VAL A 258 3.05 -14.18 -18.23
C VAL A 258 3.84 -12.99 -17.66
N ARG A 259 4.72 -12.38 -18.46
CA ARG A 259 5.50 -11.18 -18.05
C ARG A 259 4.61 -10.03 -17.61
N LYS A 260 3.55 -9.73 -18.36
CA LYS A 260 2.59 -8.68 -17.99
C LYS A 260 1.90 -8.99 -16.67
N TYR A 261 1.45 -10.23 -16.44
CA TYR A 261 0.75 -10.58 -15.21
C TYR A 261 1.69 -10.58 -14.01
N VAL A 262 2.92 -11.06 -14.17
CA VAL A 262 3.95 -10.93 -13.13
C VAL A 262 4.22 -9.46 -12.80
N ASP A 263 4.29 -8.59 -13.80
CA ASP A 263 4.46 -7.15 -13.58
C ASP A 263 3.25 -6.53 -12.85
N TYR A 264 2.04 -6.95 -13.16
CA TYR A 264 0.84 -6.50 -12.44
C TYR A 264 0.83 -6.94 -10.97
N LEU A 265 1.27 -8.18 -10.68
CA LEU A 265 1.43 -8.67 -9.30
C LEU A 265 2.49 -7.87 -8.52
N ARG A 266 3.58 -7.48 -9.18
CA ARG A 266 4.60 -6.59 -8.60
C ARG A 266 4.04 -5.19 -8.34
N GLN A 267 3.28 -4.64 -9.28
CA GLN A 267 2.63 -3.34 -9.12
C GLN A 267 1.58 -3.33 -8.00
N ALA A 268 0.95 -4.45 -7.72
CA ALA A 268 0.04 -4.63 -6.58
C ALA A 268 0.77 -4.95 -5.26
N PHE A 269 2.10 -4.92 -5.23
CA PHE A 269 2.94 -5.30 -4.08
C PHE A 269 2.71 -6.72 -3.56
N LEU A 270 2.08 -7.59 -4.35
CA LEU A 270 1.84 -8.97 -3.94
C LEU A 270 3.12 -9.82 -4.02
N ILE A 271 4.01 -9.48 -4.95
CA ILE A 271 5.32 -10.10 -5.09
C ILE A 271 6.42 -9.03 -5.22
N GLN A 272 7.62 -9.39 -4.80
CA GLN A 272 8.84 -8.60 -5.01
C GLN A 272 9.84 -9.39 -5.84
N SER A 273 10.53 -8.72 -6.75
CA SER A 273 11.59 -9.34 -7.53
C SER A 273 12.95 -9.06 -6.88
N LEU A 274 13.72 -10.09 -6.67
CA LEU A 274 15.13 -10.00 -6.36
C LEU A 274 15.93 -10.21 -7.63
N THR A 275 16.88 -9.33 -7.91
CA THR A 275 17.80 -9.52 -9.03
C THR A 275 19.11 -10.06 -8.50
N LYS A 276 19.69 -11.06 -9.20
CA LYS A 276 21.01 -11.56 -8.83
C LYS A 276 22.01 -10.40 -8.84
N TYR A 277 22.70 -10.23 -7.72
CA TYR A 277 23.74 -9.22 -7.62
C TYR A 277 24.97 -9.64 -8.44
N SER A 278 25.52 -8.74 -9.23
CA SER A 278 26.82 -8.90 -9.87
C SER A 278 27.54 -7.56 -9.94
N TYR A 279 28.84 -7.57 -9.75
CA TYR A 279 29.71 -6.39 -9.96
C TYR A 279 29.78 -5.98 -11.44
N LYS A 280 29.56 -6.90 -12.37
CA LYS A 280 29.62 -6.64 -13.80
C LYS A 280 28.25 -6.18 -14.33
N SER A 281 28.18 -4.98 -14.90
CA SER A 281 26.92 -4.39 -15.42
C SER A 281 26.23 -5.29 -16.46
N LYS A 282 26.98 -5.96 -17.34
CA LYS A 282 26.44 -6.89 -18.35
C LYS A 282 25.74 -8.09 -17.72
N GLU A 283 26.26 -8.59 -16.60
CA GLU A 283 25.66 -9.72 -15.88
C GLU A 283 24.40 -9.30 -15.13
N ARG A 284 24.33 -8.07 -14.57
CA ARG A 284 23.10 -7.53 -13.97
C ARG A 284 21.95 -7.46 -14.96
N ILE A 285 22.23 -7.11 -16.20
CA ILE A 285 21.20 -6.98 -17.25
C ILE A 285 20.74 -8.37 -17.74
N ARG A 286 21.63 -9.35 -17.77
CA ARG A 286 21.35 -10.72 -18.26
C ARG A 286 20.79 -11.65 -17.21
N ASN A 287 21.04 -11.37 -15.93
CA ASN A 287 20.70 -12.30 -14.87
C ASN A 287 19.19 -12.47 -14.70
N ALA A 288 18.82 -13.72 -14.58
CA ALA A 288 17.49 -14.14 -14.24
C ALA A 288 17.02 -13.49 -12.91
N LYS A 289 15.75 -13.30 -12.81
CA LYS A 289 15.09 -12.69 -11.65
C LYS A 289 14.51 -13.80 -10.78
N ALA A 290 14.87 -13.79 -9.50
CA ALA A 290 14.22 -14.60 -8.48
C ALA A 290 13.12 -13.78 -7.79
N TYR A 291 12.10 -14.43 -7.26
CA TYR A 291 10.94 -13.79 -6.65
C TYR A 291 10.64 -14.39 -5.29
#